data_ddf6bf444fe89ceb17cb6944a091d5a9
#
_entry.id   ddf6bf444fe89ceb17cb6944a091d5a9
#
_cell.length_a   1.000
_cell.length_b   1.000
_cell.length_c   1.000
_cell.angle_alpha   90.00
_cell.angle_beta   90.00
_cell.angle_gamma   90.00
#
_symmetry.space_group_name_H-M   'P 1'
#
loop_
_entity.id
_entity.type
_entity.pdbx_description
1 polymer ?
#
loop_
_entity_poly.entity_id
_entity_poly.type
_entity_poly.pdbx_seq_one_letter_code
_entity_poly.pdbx_strand_id
1 'polypeptide(L)'
;MWWKFRDPWDDSFAKGVTAALEAHGREAHDPWCIGFFVDNEINWGGPSDLAKWILQSPADQPAKAAFADWLAKAYGSFPALGEKWGRPYADRADFMGSVALPGEGAKDDLYKFSCIVIDEYFRRTREAVKAFDPQLLYLGCRLAGHARDEVAAACARHCDVVSYNIYRETIDDWRWPGGIDAPVMIGEFHFGATDRGPFGTGVRQADNQVDRAEKMKGYVRSALANPQIVGVHWHQFSDQATSGRFDGEYLQVGWTDICDTPYPEAVSALRQLAGEIYSTR
;
A
#
# COMPACT_ATOMS: atom_id res chain seq x y z
N MET A 1 2.42 -16.34 6.98
CA MET A 1 3.88 -16.18 6.73
C MET A 1 4.22 -14.71 6.75
N TRP A 2 4.98 -14.27 7.74
CA TRP A 2 5.33 -12.88 8.02
C TRP A 2 6.41 -12.28 7.10
N TRP A 3 6.87 -12.99 6.13
CA TRP A 3 8.01 -12.59 5.32
C TRP A 3 7.79 -11.33 4.45
N LYS A 4 6.54 -10.89 4.28
CA LYS A 4 6.17 -9.72 3.47
C LYS A 4 6.21 -8.40 4.24
N PHE A 5 5.91 -8.44 5.53
CA PHE A 5 6.06 -7.29 6.44
C PHE A 5 6.31 -7.75 7.86
N ARG A 6 6.85 -6.86 8.69
CA ARG A 6 7.22 -7.18 10.08
C ARG A 6 5.99 -7.18 10.97
N ASP A 7 6.08 -7.91 12.08
CA ASP A 7 5.06 -7.92 13.13
C ASP A 7 4.88 -6.53 13.74
N PRO A 8 3.69 -5.92 13.65
CA PRO A 8 3.47 -4.58 14.19
C PRO A 8 3.62 -4.48 15.71
N TRP A 9 3.45 -5.58 16.45
CA TRP A 9 3.67 -5.60 17.90
C TRP A 9 5.12 -5.80 18.31
N ASP A 10 5.99 -6.19 17.39
CA ASP A 10 7.42 -6.30 17.67
C ASP A 10 8.06 -4.91 17.69
N ASP A 11 8.92 -4.66 18.69
CA ASP A 11 9.65 -3.39 18.83
C ASP A 11 10.53 -3.07 17.62
N SER A 12 10.99 -4.09 16.89
CA SER A 12 11.77 -3.91 15.66
C SER A 12 10.97 -3.29 14.52
N PHE A 13 9.63 -3.33 14.58
CA PHE A 13 8.77 -2.72 13.56
C PHE A 13 8.95 -1.21 13.53
N ALA A 14 8.63 -0.53 14.63
CA ALA A 14 8.75 0.93 14.74
C ALA A 14 10.20 1.39 14.53
N LYS A 15 11.18 0.67 15.11
CA LYS A 15 12.62 0.93 14.89
C LYS A 15 13.01 0.84 13.42
N GLY A 16 12.46 -0.14 12.69
CA GLY A 16 12.70 -0.31 11.26
C GLY A 16 12.13 0.82 10.42
N VAL A 17 10.92 1.29 10.73
CA VAL A 17 10.32 2.47 10.07
C VAL A 17 11.16 3.73 10.35
N THR A 18 11.52 3.98 11.60
CA THR A 18 12.35 5.13 11.98
C THR A 18 13.71 5.10 11.28
N ALA A 19 14.40 3.95 11.27
CA ALA A 19 15.69 3.83 10.59
C ALA A 19 15.60 4.08 9.07
N ALA A 20 14.49 3.65 8.43
CA ALA A 20 14.26 3.93 7.03
C ALA A 20 14.03 5.45 6.77
N LEU A 21 13.27 6.12 7.64
CA LEU A 21 13.08 7.58 7.55
C LEU A 21 14.38 8.36 7.79
N GLU A 22 15.19 7.95 8.77
CA GLU A 22 16.51 8.54 9.05
C GLU A 22 17.46 8.40 7.87
N ALA A 23 17.44 7.26 7.15
CA ALA A 23 18.24 7.04 5.96
C ALA A 23 17.88 8.02 4.82
N HIS A 24 16.66 8.56 4.82
CA HIS A 24 16.14 9.58 3.89
C HIS A 24 16.01 10.96 4.55
N GLY A 25 16.77 11.23 5.61
CA GLY A 25 16.69 12.48 6.35
C GLY A 25 16.98 13.73 5.52
N ARG A 26 17.85 13.61 4.50
CA ARG A 26 18.11 14.70 3.56
C ARG A 26 16.87 15.08 2.76
N GLU A 27 16.19 14.10 2.22
CA GLU A 27 14.96 14.27 1.43
C GLU A 27 13.82 14.76 2.33
N ALA A 28 13.73 14.27 3.55
CA ALA A 28 12.72 14.69 4.53
C ALA A 28 12.79 16.17 4.87
N HIS A 29 13.99 16.74 4.88
CA HIS A 29 14.20 18.17 5.18
C HIS A 29 14.19 19.07 3.94
N ASP A 30 13.93 18.50 2.75
CA ASP A 30 13.72 19.30 1.54
C ASP A 30 12.35 20.02 1.64
N PRO A 31 12.28 21.35 1.40
CA PRO A 31 11.03 22.11 1.50
C PRO A 31 9.96 21.67 0.48
N TRP A 32 10.31 20.87 -0.51
CA TRP A 32 9.38 20.28 -1.49
C TRP A 32 8.91 18.88 -1.08
N CYS A 33 9.48 18.27 -0.04
CA CYS A 33 9.01 16.99 0.49
C CYS A 33 7.75 17.21 1.32
N ILE A 34 6.62 16.68 0.88
CA ILE A 34 5.36 16.76 1.60
C ILE A 34 5.15 15.60 2.57
N GLY A 35 5.85 14.48 2.38
CA GLY A 35 5.68 13.28 3.20
C GLY A 35 6.23 12.02 2.55
N PHE A 36 5.96 10.89 3.19
CA PHE A 36 6.45 9.58 2.76
C PHE A 36 5.35 8.57 2.53
N PHE A 37 5.48 7.81 1.45
CA PHE A 37 4.89 6.48 1.35
C PHE A 37 5.74 5.52 2.18
N VAL A 38 5.10 4.66 2.97
CA VAL A 38 5.79 3.59 3.70
C VAL A 38 5.28 2.27 3.16
N ASP A 39 6.19 1.46 2.66
CA ASP A 39 5.91 0.23 1.89
C ASP A 39 5.21 0.46 0.54
N ASN A 40 5.03 -0.62 -0.21
CA ASN A 40 4.37 -0.61 -1.50
C ASN A 40 3.60 -1.92 -1.74
N GLU A 41 2.31 -1.80 -2.08
CA GLU A 41 1.46 -2.90 -2.53
C GLU A 41 1.52 -4.15 -1.65
N ILE A 42 1.44 -3.96 -0.32
CA ILE A 42 1.46 -5.06 0.63
C ILE A 42 0.36 -6.05 0.29
N ASN A 43 0.73 -7.32 0.19
CA ASN A 43 -0.23 -8.41 0.06
C ASN A 43 -0.79 -8.76 1.44
N TRP A 44 -1.98 -8.29 1.72
CA TRP A 44 -2.69 -8.51 2.99
C TRP A 44 -3.31 -9.91 3.12
N GLY A 45 -3.16 -10.78 2.11
CA GLY A 45 -3.82 -12.08 2.07
C GLY A 45 -5.34 -12.00 1.95
N GLY A 46 -6.02 -13.12 2.18
CA GLY A 46 -7.46 -13.18 2.30
C GLY A 46 -7.99 -12.58 3.63
N PRO A 47 -9.30 -12.48 3.81
CA PRO A 47 -9.91 -11.78 4.95
C PRO A 47 -9.46 -12.24 6.34
N SER A 48 -9.07 -13.51 6.48
CA SER A 48 -8.64 -14.11 7.75
C SER A 48 -7.18 -14.59 7.77
N ASP A 49 -6.41 -14.34 6.70
CA ASP A 49 -5.12 -14.99 6.54
C ASP A 49 -4.06 -14.46 7.50
N LEU A 50 -4.09 -13.16 7.83
CA LEU A 50 -3.18 -12.59 8.81
C LEU A 50 -3.30 -13.28 10.17
N ALA A 51 -4.52 -13.46 10.68
CA ALA A 51 -4.76 -14.15 11.94
C ALA A 51 -4.35 -15.64 11.88
N LYS A 52 -4.60 -16.32 10.74
CA LYS A 52 -4.14 -17.70 10.54
C LYS A 52 -2.62 -17.80 10.56
N TRP A 53 -1.92 -16.90 9.89
CA TRP A 53 -0.45 -16.88 9.89
C TRP A 53 0.11 -16.60 11.28
N ILE A 54 -0.56 -15.73 12.06
CA ILE A 54 -0.22 -15.46 13.46
C ILE A 54 -0.39 -16.74 14.32
N LEU A 55 -1.47 -17.48 14.15
CA LEU A 55 -1.64 -18.76 14.86
C LEU A 55 -0.53 -19.76 14.56
N GLN A 56 -0.05 -19.79 13.32
CA GLN A 56 1.02 -20.68 12.85
C GLN A 56 2.43 -20.19 13.21
N SER A 57 2.55 -18.99 13.77
CA SER A 57 3.84 -18.44 14.19
C SER A 57 4.35 -19.06 15.49
N PRO A 58 5.66 -18.91 15.82
CA PRO A 58 6.22 -19.36 17.10
C PRO A 58 5.49 -18.77 18.32
N ALA A 59 5.58 -19.46 19.47
CA ALA A 59 4.92 -19.07 20.70
C ALA A 59 5.38 -17.72 21.28
N ASP A 60 6.59 -17.30 20.95
CA ASP A 60 7.19 -16.03 21.37
C ASP A 60 6.89 -14.85 20.44
N GLN A 61 6.10 -15.07 19.38
CA GLN A 61 5.72 -14.00 18.43
C GLN A 61 4.81 -12.97 19.10
N PRO A 62 5.16 -11.67 19.13
CA PRO A 62 4.36 -10.63 19.81
C PRO A 62 2.91 -10.54 19.33
N ALA A 63 2.67 -10.61 18.01
CA ALA A 63 1.31 -10.63 17.47
C ALA A 63 0.48 -11.81 17.97
N LYS A 64 1.09 -12.98 18.21
CA LYS A 64 0.39 -14.15 18.76
C LYS A 64 0.01 -13.93 20.21
N ALA A 65 0.87 -13.28 20.98
CA ALA A 65 0.56 -12.87 22.35
C ALA A 65 -0.61 -11.86 22.36
N ALA A 66 -0.58 -10.84 21.48
CA ALA A 66 -1.67 -9.88 21.35
C ALA A 66 -3.00 -10.55 20.94
N PHE A 67 -2.94 -11.56 20.06
CA PHE A 67 -4.13 -12.34 19.68
C PHE A 67 -4.67 -13.14 20.87
N ALA A 68 -3.80 -13.82 21.64
CA ALA A 68 -4.20 -14.55 22.82
C ALA A 68 -4.86 -13.64 23.86
N ASP A 69 -4.32 -12.45 24.08
CA ASP A 69 -4.87 -11.47 25.03
C ASP A 69 -6.24 -10.93 24.58
N TRP A 70 -6.40 -10.67 23.26
CA TRP A 70 -7.67 -10.27 22.69
C TRP A 70 -8.74 -11.38 22.84
N LEU A 71 -8.39 -12.64 22.58
CA LEU A 71 -9.28 -13.79 22.77
C LEU A 71 -9.62 -14.02 24.24
N ALA A 72 -8.64 -13.92 25.15
CA ALA A 72 -8.87 -14.05 26.60
C ALA A 72 -9.87 -13.00 27.09
N LYS A 73 -9.78 -11.75 26.59
CA LYS A 73 -10.74 -10.70 26.90
C LYS A 73 -12.14 -10.99 26.36
N ALA A 74 -12.24 -11.60 25.18
CA ALA A 74 -13.52 -11.90 24.51
C ALA A 74 -14.24 -13.10 25.14
N TYR A 75 -13.50 -14.14 25.56
CA TYR A 75 -14.05 -15.43 26.01
C TYR A 75 -13.89 -15.69 27.49
N GLY A 76 -13.11 -14.91 28.24
CA GLY A 76 -12.83 -15.08 29.65
C GLY A 76 -11.89 -16.25 29.98
N SER A 77 -11.88 -17.31 29.18
CA SER A 77 -10.99 -18.46 29.36
C SER A 77 -10.67 -19.18 28.05
N PHE A 78 -9.54 -19.88 27.98
CA PHE A 78 -9.16 -20.67 26.81
C PHE A 78 -9.98 -21.94 26.61
N PRO A 79 -10.44 -22.65 27.66
CA PRO A 79 -11.44 -23.69 27.48
C PRO A 79 -12.73 -23.23 26.82
N ALA A 80 -13.29 -22.08 27.23
CA ALA A 80 -14.48 -21.52 26.57
C ALA A 80 -14.23 -21.12 25.09
N LEU A 81 -13.05 -20.56 24.78
CA LEU A 81 -12.60 -20.35 23.42
C LEU A 81 -12.56 -21.67 22.64
N GLY A 82 -12.01 -22.72 23.26
CA GLY A 82 -11.88 -24.04 22.65
C GLY A 82 -13.22 -24.66 22.27
N GLU A 83 -14.22 -24.54 23.12
CA GLU A 83 -15.60 -24.95 22.85
C GLU A 83 -16.16 -24.21 21.61
N LYS A 84 -15.98 -22.88 21.54
CA LYS A 84 -16.45 -22.07 20.42
C LYS A 84 -15.76 -22.42 19.11
N TRP A 85 -14.46 -22.64 19.15
CA TRP A 85 -13.65 -22.91 17.95
C TRP A 85 -13.68 -24.38 17.52
N GLY A 86 -14.28 -25.26 18.32
CA GLY A 86 -14.29 -26.70 18.07
C GLY A 86 -12.90 -27.34 18.21
N ARG A 87 -12.03 -26.72 19.02
CA ARG A 87 -10.67 -27.16 19.29
C ARG A 87 -10.30 -26.86 20.74
N PRO A 88 -10.07 -27.89 21.58
CA PRO A 88 -9.77 -27.66 22.99
C PRO A 88 -8.44 -26.94 23.19
N TYR A 89 -8.44 -26.01 24.17
CA TYR A 89 -7.25 -25.36 24.71
C TYR A 89 -7.35 -25.43 26.25
N ALA A 90 -6.34 -26.00 26.89
CA ALA A 90 -6.33 -26.09 28.35
C ALA A 90 -6.14 -24.72 29.02
N ASP A 91 -5.22 -23.92 28.45
CA ASP A 91 -4.88 -22.61 28.97
C ASP A 91 -4.20 -21.76 27.86
N ARG A 92 -3.71 -20.58 28.28
CA ARG A 92 -2.96 -19.67 27.38
C ARG A 92 -1.68 -20.29 26.82
N ALA A 93 -0.96 -21.06 27.61
CA ALA A 93 0.29 -21.67 27.19
C ALA A 93 0.05 -22.72 26.08
N ASP A 94 -1.00 -23.52 26.22
CA ASP A 94 -1.43 -24.49 25.21
C ASP A 94 -1.84 -23.79 23.91
N PHE A 95 -2.60 -22.69 23.99
CA PHE A 95 -2.91 -21.86 22.82
C PHE A 95 -1.65 -21.31 22.14
N MET A 96 -0.73 -20.72 22.91
CA MET A 96 0.52 -20.15 22.39
C MET A 96 1.41 -21.21 21.74
N GLY A 97 1.48 -22.41 22.28
CA GLY A 97 2.26 -23.54 21.74
C GLY A 97 1.64 -24.17 20.48
N SER A 98 0.35 -23.97 20.25
CA SER A 98 -0.36 -24.56 19.11
C SER A 98 -0.08 -23.80 17.80
N VAL A 99 0.19 -24.54 16.73
CA VAL A 99 0.33 -24.03 15.35
C VAL A 99 -0.79 -24.52 14.42
N ALA A 100 -1.71 -25.31 14.95
CA ALA A 100 -2.79 -25.86 14.16
C ALA A 100 -3.92 -24.85 13.98
N LEU A 101 -4.48 -24.82 12.76
CA LEU A 101 -5.62 -23.96 12.46
C LEU A 101 -6.89 -24.50 13.12
N PRO A 102 -7.74 -23.62 13.67
CA PRO A 102 -9.04 -24.00 14.24
C PRO A 102 -10.07 -24.32 13.16
N GLY A 103 -11.23 -24.85 13.57
CA GLY A 103 -12.37 -25.10 12.71
C GLY A 103 -13.17 -23.84 12.33
N GLU A 104 -14.31 -24.05 11.68
CA GLU A 104 -15.22 -22.99 11.19
C GLU A 104 -15.73 -22.06 12.31
N GLY A 105 -15.82 -22.50 13.54
CA GLY A 105 -16.23 -21.68 14.70
C GLY A 105 -15.33 -20.47 14.97
N ALA A 106 -14.11 -20.48 14.44
CA ALA A 106 -13.14 -19.38 14.59
C ALA A 106 -13.23 -18.30 13.50
N LYS A 107 -14.02 -18.50 12.46
CA LYS A 107 -14.01 -17.66 11.24
C LYS A 107 -14.15 -16.17 11.54
N ASP A 108 -15.10 -15.79 12.37
CA ASP A 108 -15.36 -14.38 12.70
C ASP A 108 -14.21 -13.75 13.51
N ASP A 109 -13.63 -14.52 14.44
CA ASP A 109 -12.52 -14.05 15.25
C ASP A 109 -11.25 -13.88 14.44
N LEU A 110 -10.98 -14.81 13.54
CA LEU A 110 -9.86 -14.72 12.59
C LEU A 110 -10.00 -13.50 11.69
N TYR A 111 -11.20 -13.23 11.19
CA TYR A 111 -11.47 -12.03 10.38
C TYR A 111 -11.25 -10.74 11.21
N LYS A 112 -11.89 -10.66 12.39
CA LYS A 112 -11.78 -9.49 13.26
C LYS A 112 -10.33 -9.21 13.67
N PHE A 113 -9.59 -10.26 14.04
CA PHE A 113 -8.20 -10.07 14.43
C PHE A 113 -7.32 -9.70 13.22
N SER A 114 -7.59 -10.22 12.04
CA SER A 114 -6.91 -9.76 10.81
C SER A 114 -7.13 -8.27 10.57
N CYS A 115 -8.34 -7.75 10.80
CA CYS A 115 -8.61 -6.31 10.73
C CYS A 115 -7.82 -5.52 11.80
N ILE A 116 -7.68 -6.07 13.01
CA ILE A 116 -6.87 -5.45 14.09
C ILE A 116 -5.38 -5.40 13.68
N VAL A 117 -4.85 -6.44 13.05
CA VAL A 117 -3.46 -6.45 12.56
C VAL A 117 -3.23 -5.35 11.52
N ILE A 118 -4.16 -5.19 10.58
CA ILE A 118 -4.09 -4.14 9.55
C ILE A 118 -4.13 -2.76 10.20
N ASP A 119 -5.04 -2.54 11.13
CA ASP A 119 -5.18 -1.26 11.85
C ASP A 119 -3.92 -0.93 12.66
N GLU A 120 -3.36 -1.90 13.37
CA GLU A 120 -2.13 -1.75 14.16
C GLU A 120 -0.91 -1.43 13.27
N TYR A 121 -0.80 -2.02 12.09
CA TYR A 121 0.23 -1.69 11.13
C TYR A 121 0.20 -0.20 10.75
N PHE A 122 -0.94 0.32 10.33
CA PHE A 122 -1.07 1.72 9.95
C PHE A 122 -0.88 2.66 11.13
N ARG A 123 -1.42 2.31 12.29
CA ARG A 123 -1.28 3.07 13.54
C ARG A 123 0.19 3.22 13.94
N ARG A 124 0.93 2.12 14.00
CA ARG A 124 2.36 2.11 14.37
C ARG A 124 3.23 2.81 13.35
N THR A 125 2.94 2.64 12.09
CA THR A 125 3.65 3.36 11.02
C THR A 125 3.43 4.88 11.14
N ARG A 126 2.16 5.32 11.36
CA ARG A 126 1.86 6.73 11.61
C ARG A 126 2.64 7.28 12.80
N GLU A 127 2.61 6.56 13.91
CA GLU A 127 3.33 6.99 15.11
C GLU A 127 4.83 7.19 14.85
N ALA A 128 5.46 6.27 14.12
CA ALA A 128 6.88 6.39 13.76
C ALA A 128 7.14 7.57 12.82
N VAL A 129 6.31 7.80 11.79
CA VAL A 129 6.43 8.95 10.88
C VAL A 129 6.26 10.26 11.64
N LYS A 130 5.24 10.38 12.50
CA LYS A 130 4.96 11.60 13.26
C LYS A 130 5.95 11.86 14.40
N ALA A 131 6.57 10.81 14.94
CA ALA A 131 7.67 10.94 15.89
C ALA A 131 8.95 11.42 15.22
N PHE A 132 9.20 11.04 13.97
CA PHE A 132 10.34 11.50 13.19
C PHE A 132 10.18 12.99 12.82
N ASP A 133 9.06 13.37 12.21
CA ASP A 133 8.68 14.76 11.96
C ASP A 133 7.15 14.90 11.92
N PRO A 134 6.55 15.66 12.86
CA PRO A 134 5.09 15.81 12.93
C PRO A 134 4.49 16.57 11.73
N GLN A 135 5.27 17.31 10.95
CA GLN A 135 4.81 18.05 9.78
C GLN A 135 4.75 17.20 8.51
N LEU A 136 5.56 16.14 8.42
CA LEU A 136 5.55 15.24 7.28
C LEU A 136 4.22 14.47 7.22
N LEU A 137 3.65 14.38 6.02
CA LEU A 137 2.45 13.59 5.80
C LEU A 137 2.81 12.10 5.71
N TYR A 138 2.00 11.27 6.36
CA TYR A 138 1.99 9.84 6.08
C TYR A 138 1.05 9.58 4.90
N LEU A 139 1.63 9.22 3.75
CA LEU A 139 0.94 9.07 2.46
C LEU A 139 0.44 7.64 2.19
N GLY A 140 0.42 6.79 3.22
CA GLY A 140 0.00 5.39 3.11
C GLY A 140 1.06 4.48 2.51
N CYS A 141 0.62 3.28 2.06
CA CYS A 141 1.48 2.21 1.55
C CYS A 141 1.23 1.89 0.07
N ARG A 142 0.71 2.85 -0.70
CA ARG A 142 0.44 2.68 -2.14
C ARG A 142 -0.36 1.40 -2.42
N LEU A 143 -1.60 1.38 -1.94
CA LEU A 143 -2.48 0.22 -2.06
C LEU A 143 -2.63 -0.19 -3.53
N ALA A 144 -2.59 -1.49 -3.82
CA ALA A 144 -2.97 -1.99 -5.13
C ALA A 144 -4.44 -1.66 -5.43
N GLY A 145 -4.78 -1.42 -6.70
CA GLY A 145 -6.11 -0.96 -7.10
C GLY A 145 -7.29 -1.86 -6.70
N HIS A 146 -7.03 -3.07 -6.23
CA HIS A 146 -8.00 -4.05 -5.73
C HIS A 146 -7.91 -4.28 -4.21
N ALA A 147 -7.36 -3.33 -3.45
CA ALA A 147 -7.30 -3.46 -2.00
C ALA A 147 -8.69 -3.64 -1.39
N ARG A 148 -8.78 -4.52 -0.38
CA ARG A 148 -10.04 -4.81 0.32
C ARG A 148 -10.52 -3.61 1.12
N ASP A 149 -11.83 -3.46 1.28
CA ASP A 149 -12.47 -2.32 1.94
C ASP A 149 -11.96 -2.10 3.37
N GLU A 150 -11.74 -3.16 4.16
CA GLU A 150 -11.21 -3.06 5.52
C GLU A 150 -9.76 -2.55 5.55
N VAL A 151 -8.95 -2.87 4.53
CA VAL A 151 -7.58 -2.34 4.40
C VAL A 151 -7.63 -0.84 4.07
N ALA A 152 -8.47 -0.47 3.09
CA ALA A 152 -8.69 0.92 2.72
C ALA A 152 -9.21 1.76 3.89
N ALA A 153 -10.15 1.22 4.66
CA ALA A 153 -10.70 1.88 5.85
C ALA A 153 -9.66 2.06 6.96
N ALA A 154 -8.81 1.07 7.21
CA ALA A 154 -7.72 1.19 8.19
C ALA A 154 -6.68 2.21 7.72
N CYS A 155 -6.30 2.18 6.45
CA CYS A 155 -5.40 3.17 5.85
C CYS A 155 -5.97 4.59 6.03
N ALA A 156 -7.24 4.81 5.69
CA ALA A 156 -7.90 6.12 5.81
C ALA A 156 -7.99 6.65 7.26
N ARG A 157 -8.05 5.77 8.26
CA ARG A 157 -8.05 6.18 9.68
C ARG A 157 -6.71 6.73 10.15
N HIS A 158 -5.62 6.23 9.59
CA HIS A 158 -4.28 6.49 10.10
C HIS A 158 -3.40 7.33 9.16
N CYS A 159 -3.68 7.39 7.86
CA CYS A 159 -2.90 8.18 6.92
C CYS A 159 -3.45 9.60 6.77
N ASP A 160 -2.58 10.57 6.53
CA ASP A 160 -2.98 11.94 6.21
C ASP A 160 -3.54 12.03 4.78
N VAL A 161 -2.98 11.21 3.87
CA VAL A 161 -3.46 10.97 2.51
C VAL A 161 -3.36 9.49 2.23
N VAL A 162 -4.38 8.89 1.64
CA VAL A 162 -4.30 7.50 1.21
C VAL A 162 -3.78 7.42 -0.21
N SER A 163 -2.86 6.50 -0.46
CA SER A 163 -2.32 6.30 -1.80
C SER A 163 -2.75 4.97 -2.40
N TYR A 164 -3.04 5.01 -3.70
CA TYR A 164 -3.36 3.86 -4.53
C TYR A 164 -2.52 3.81 -5.79
N ASN A 165 -2.13 2.62 -6.23
CA ASN A 165 -1.57 2.37 -7.55
C ASN A 165 -2.71 1.92 -8.46
N ILE A 166 -3.15 2.80 -9.38
CA ILE A 166 -4.33 2.53 -10.22
C ILE A 166 -3.99 2.73 -11.70
N TYR A 167 -3.94 1.64 -12.43
CA TYR A 167 -3.67 1.58 -13.85
C TYR A 167 -4.96 1.42 -14.65
N ARG A 168 -5.56 2.56 -15.04
CA ARG A 168 -6.80 2.65 -15.84
C ARG A 168 -6.63 3.65 -16.98
N GLU A 169 -7.60 3.73 -17.88
CA GLU A 169 -7.62 4.77 -18.91
C GLU A 169 -8.01 6.14 -18.34
N THR A 170 -8.97 6.15 -17.41
CA THR A 170 -9.43 7.35 -16.68
C THR A 170 -9.73 7.02 -15.23
N ILE A 171 -9.87 8.02 -14.37
CA ILE A 171 -10.12 7.86 -12.93
C ILE A 171 -11.20 8.80 -12.37
N ASP A 172 -11.92 9.49 -13.22
CA ASP A 172 -12.98 10.43 -12.84
C ASP A 172 -14.16 9.77 -12.12
N ASP A 173 -14.42 8.49 -12.41
CA ASP A 173 -15.47 7.67 -11.79
C ASP A 173 -15.05 6.94 -10.51
N TRP A 174 -13.75 7.02 -10.13
CA TRP A 174 -13.29 6.36 -8.91
C TRP A 174 -13.95 6.97 -7.67
N ARG A 175 -14.38 6.12 -6.75
CA ARG A 175 -15.01 6.51 -5.48
C ARG A 175 -14.50 5.64 -4.35
N TRP A 176 -14.46 6.21 -3.16
CA TRP A 176 -14.20 5.48 -1.94
C TRP A 176 -15.25 4.40 -1.68
N PRO A 177 -14.84 3.19 -1.25
CA PRO A 177 -15.79 2.23 -0.73
C PRO A 177 -16.39 2.70 0.60
N GLY A 178 -17.64 2.30 0.90
CA GLY A 178 -18.21 2.38 2.23
C GLY A 178 -18.34 3.75 2.89
N GLY A 179 -18.36 4.85 2.13
CA GLY A 179 -18.57 6.20 2.68
C GLY A 179 -17.35 6.80 3.38
N ILE A 180 -16.16 6.29 3.10
CA ILE A 180 -14.90 6.91 3.54
C ILE A 180 -14.78 8.30 2.92
N ASP A 181 -14.39 9.29 3.72
CA ASP A 181 -14.05 10.64 3.29
C ASP A 181 -12.59 10.94 3.67
N ALA A 182 -11.68 10.72 2.73
CA ALA A 182 -10.26 10.97 2.88
C ALA A 182 -9.64 11.38 1.54
N PRO A 183 -8.63 12.25 1.52
CA PRO A 183 -7.93 12.61 0.30
C PRO A 183 -7.16 11.41 -0.25
N VAL A 184 -7.17 11.25 -1.57
CA VAL A 184 -6.49 10.16 -2.27
C VAL A 184 -5.41 10.69 -3.20
N MET A 185 -4.28 10.03 -3.19
CA MET A 185 -3.19 10.24 -4.12
C MET A 185 -2.98 8.98 -4.95
N ILE A 186 -2.85 9.12 -6.26
CA ILE A 186 -2.45 8.02 -7.11
C ILE A 186 -0.94 7.90 -7.05
N GLY A 187 -0.46 6.81 -6.44
CA GLY A 187 0.96 6.55 -6.23
C GLY A 187 1.67 6.03 -7.48
N GLU A 188 0.93 5.32 -8.35
CA GLU A 188 1.43 4.84 -9.63
C GLU A 188 0.33 4.80 -10.68
N PHE A 189 0.68 5.27 -11.88
CA PHE A 189 0.02 4.97 -13.13
C PHE A 189 1.01 5.14 -14.28
N HIS A 190 0.81 4.44 -15.39
CA HIS A 190 1.55 4.66 -16.62
C HIS A 190 0.78 4.19 -17.85
N PHE A 191 1.29 4.62 -19.00
CA PHE A 191 1.05 4.03 -20.31
C PHE A 191 2.41 3.77 -20.94
N GLY A 192 2.63 2.58 -21.50
CA GLY A 192 3.88 2.23 -22.17
C GLY A 192 3.67 2.07 -23.66
N ALA A 193 4.68 2.44 -24.43
CA ALA A 193 4.71 2.27 -25.88
C ALA A 193 6.07 1.73 -26.30
N THR A 194 6.12 0.87 -27.31
CA THR A 194 7.35 0.18 -27.76
C THR A 194 7.81 0.59 -29.14
N ASP A 195 7.32 1.71 -29.64
CA ASP A 195 7.65 2.24 -30.97
C ASP A 195 9.09 2.78 -31.08
N ARG A 196 9.80 2.95 -29.95
CA ARG A 196 11.20 3.41 -29.89
C ARG A 196 12.14 2.46 -29.16
N GLY A 197 11.71 1.24 -28.87
CA GLY A 197 12.53 0.24 -28.21
C GLY A 197 11.89 -1.13 -28.11
N PRO A 198 12.65 -2.17 -27.76
CA PRO A 198 12.20 -3.56 -27.70
C PRO A 198 11.56 -3.95 -26.37
N PHE A 199 11.07 -3.02 -25.59
CA PHE A 199 10.65 -3.24 -24.21
C PHE A 199 9.16 -3.58 -24.11
N GLY A 200 8.74 -3.98 -22.93
CA GLY A 200 7.34 -4.15 -22.60
C GLY A 200 6.61 -2.83 -22.39
N THR A 201 5.29 -2.86 -22.51
CA THR A 201 4.42 -1.69 -22.31
C THR A 201 3.92 -1.52 -20.87
N GLY A 202 4.22 -2.48 -20.00
CA GLY A 202 3.69 -2.50 -18.65
C GLY A 202 2.19 -2.80 -18.60
N VAL A 203 1.51 -2.24 -17.58
CA VAL A 203 0.10 -2.57 -17.25
C VAL A 203 -0.88 -1.94 -18.24
N ARG A 204 -0.57 -0.76 -18.79
CA ARG A 204 -1.40 -0.07 -19.78
C ARG A 204 -0.59 0.25 -21.02
N GLN A 205 -1.14 -0.10 -22.17
CA GLN A 205 -0.49 0.06 -23.45
C GLN A 205 -0.99 1.31 -24.18
N ALA A 206 -0.05 1.96 -24.88
CA ALA A 206 -0.29 2.96 -25.91
C ALA A 206 0.30 2.47 -27.24
N ASP A 207 -0.24 2.96 -28.35
CA ASP A 207 0.19 2.54 -29.69
C ASP A 207 1.58 3.09 -30.06
N ASN A 208 1.90 4.29 -29.57
CA ASN A 208 3.15 5.00 -29.82
C ASN A 208 3.33 6.14 -28.79
N GLN A 209 4.45 6.88 -28.87
CA GLN A 209 4.75 7.96 -27.92
C GLN A 209 3.75 9.12 -27.98
N VAL A 210 3.12 9.39 -29.12
CA VAL A 210 2.06 10.42 -29.24
C VAL A 210 0.81 9.98 -28.51
N ASP A 211 0.33 8.76 -28.76
CA ASP A 211 -0.84 8.19 -28.05
C ASP A 211 -0.57 8.07 -26.55
N ARG A 212 0.65 7.68 -26.15
CA ARG A 212 1.07 7.64 -24.74
C ARG A 212 0.92 9.00 -24.07
N ALA A 213 1.37 10.07 -24.73
CA ALA A 213 1.26 11.44 -24.22
C ALA A 213 -0.20 11.89 -24.09
N GLU A 214 -1.06 11.56 -25.05
CA GLU A 214 -2.49 11.87 -24.99
C GLU A 214 -3.20 11.10 -23.88
N LYS A 215 -2.93 9.80 -23.72
CA LYS A 215 -3.47 8.99 -22.62
C LYS A 215 -3.03 9.52 -21.26
N MET A 216 -1.77 9.89 -21.09
CA MET A 216 -1.28 10.54 -19.87
C MET A 216 -2.07 11.82 -19.55
N LYS A 217 -2.28 12.70 -20.54
CA LYS A 217 -3.08 13.92 -20.36
C LYS A 217 -4.52 13.59 -19.97
N GLY A 218 -5.14 12.62 -20.65
CA GLY A 218 -6.50 12.14 -20.35
C GLY A 218 -6.64 11.67 -18.89
N TYR A 219 -5.69 10.85 -18.45
CA TYR A 219 -5.68 10.35 -17.06
C TYR A 219 -5.55 11.49 -16.03
N VAL A 220 -4.57 12.38 -16.21
CA VAL A 220 -4.36 13.50 -15.27
C VAL A 220 -5.59 14.44 -15.25
N ARG A 221 -6.20 14.75 -16.40
CA ARG A 221 -7.42 15.56 -16.46
C ARG A 221 -8.60 14.85 -15.76
N SER A 222 -8.74 13.54 -15.92
CA SER A 222 -9.76 12.77 -15.23
C SER A 222 -9.56 12.77 -13.71
N ALA A 223 -8.30 12.74 -13.24
CA ALA A 223 -7.96 12.89 -11.83
C ALA A 223 -8.30 14.30 -11.31
N LEU A 224 -8.02 15.35 -12.08
CA LEU A 224 -8.39 16.73 -11.74
C LEU A 224 -9.90 16.92 -11.62
N ALA A 225 -10.69 16.21 -12.42
CA ALA A 225 -12.15 16.23 -12.36
C ALA A 225 -12.72 15.47 -11.14
N ASN A 226 -11.92 14.61 -10.50
CA ASN A 226 -12.35 13.87 -9.32
C ASN A 226 -12.00 14.64 -8.03
N PRO A 227 -12.99 15.10 -7.23
CA PRO A 227 -12.74 15.93 -6.06
C PRO A 227 -12.00 15.21 -4.92
N GLN A 228 -11.97 13.88 -4.92
CA GLN A 228 -11.28 13.07 -3.90
C GLN A 228 -9.79 12.88 -4.19
N ILE A 229 -9.35 13.07 -5.46
CA ILE A 229 -7.96 12.86 -5.87
C ILE A 229 -7.19 14.17 -5.73
N VAL A 230 -6.14 14.15 -4.91
CA VAL A 230 -5.31 15.33 -4.62
C VAL A 230 -3.96 15.33 -5.31
N GLY A 231 -3.57 14.22 -5.94
CA GLY A 231 -2.31 14.10 -6.67
C GLY A 231 -2.20 12.81 -7.45
N VAL A 232 -1.31 12.81 -8.43
CA VAL A 232 -0.99 11.63 -9.24
C VAL A 232 0.52 11.55 -9.48
N HIS A 233 1.09 10.34 -9.43
CA HIS A 233 2.49 10.07 -9.70
C HIS A 233 2.63 9.09 -10.87
N TRP A 234 3.45 9.49 -11.83
CA TRP A 234 3.79 8.63 -12.97
C TRP A 234 4.83 7.58 -12.58
N HIS A 235 4.61 6.35 -12.95
CA HIS A 235 5.58 5.27 -12.81
C HIS A 235 6.13 4.90 -14.20
N GLN A 236 7.36 5.30 -14.55
CA GLN A 236 8.39 5.92 -13.71
C GLN A 236 9.13 7.01 -14.52
N PHE A 237 10.19 7.61 -13.96
CA PHE A 237 10.90 8.72 -14.59
C PHE A 237 11.67 8.29 -15.86
N SER A 238 12.50 7.23 -15.77
CA SER A 238 13.26 6.70 -16.92
C SER A 238 12.73 5.33 -17.33
N ASP A 239 12.94 4.97 -18.59
CA ASP A 239 12.73 3.59 -19.04
C ASP A 239 13.57 2.62 -18.22
N GLN A 240 13.10 1.39 -18.10
CA GLN A 240 13.87 0.36 -17.42
C GLN A 240 15.01 -0.16 -18.30
N ALA A 241 16.06 -0.67 -17.65
CA ALA A 241 17.22 -1.19 -18.36
C ALA A 241 16.84 -2.33 -19.33
N THR A 242 17.52 -2.41 -20.45
CA THR A 242 17.32 -3.46 -21.48
C THR A 242 17.57 -4.87 -20.95
N SER A 243 18.41 -5.01 -19.92
CA SER A 243 18.66 -6.28 -19.23
C SER A 243 17.49 -6.70 -18.31
N GLY A 244 16.50 -5.84 -18.13
CA GLY A 244 15.41 -6.04 -17.17
C GLY A 244 15.82 -5.73 -15.74
N ARG A 245 14.79 -5.59 -14.88
CA ARG A 245 14.93 -5.53 -13.42
C ARG A 245 15.07 -6.94 -12.85
N PHE A 246 15.40 -7.02 -11.56
CA PHE A 246 15.52 -8.30 -10.81
C PHE A 246 14.23 -9.13 -10.81
N ASP A 247 13.06 -8.49 -11.00
CA ASP A 247 11.74 -9.11 -11.08
C ASP A 247 11.28 -9.44 -12.52
N GLY A 248 12.14 -9.20 -13.52
CA GLY A 248 11.90 -9.49 -14.93
C GLY A 248 11.21 -8.38 -15.72
N GLU A 249 10.91 -7.24 -15.11
CA GLU A 249 10.37 -6.10 -15.86
C GLU A 249 11.42 -5.43 -16.76
N TYR A 250 11.00 -4.99 -17.95
CA TYR A 250 11.81 -4.27 -18.93
C TYR A 250 10.91 -3.30 -19.74
N LEU A 251 10.35 -2.30 -19.05
CA LEU A 251 9.26 -1.49 -19.55
C LEU A 251 9.73 -0.19 -20.19
N GLN A 252 9.11 0.18 -21.33
CA GLN A 252 9.24 1.51 -21.94
C GLN A 252 8.10 2.41 -21.48
N VAL A 253 8.25 2.96 -20.28
CA VAL A 253 7.26 3.78 -19.59
C VAL A 253 7.83 5.11 -19.10
N GLY A 254 9.14 5.35 -19.29
CA GLY A 254 9.84 6.54 -18.81
C GLY A 254 9.42 7.83 -19.49
N TRP A 255 9.68 8.96 -18.87
CA TRP A 255 9.71 10.27 -19.53
C TRP A 255 11.04 10.50 -20.28
N THR A 256 12.06 9.74 -19.89
CA THR A 256 13.33 9.64 -20.58
C THR A 256 13.60 8.19 -20.99
N ASP A 257 14.39 8.00 -22.03
CA ASP A 257 14.92 6.70 -22.40
C ASP A 257 16.06 6.27 -21.42
N ILE A 258 16.66 5.12 -21.68
CA ILE A 258 17.78 4.57 -20.87
C ILE A 258 19.09 5.38 -20.99
N CYS A 259 19.16 6.34 -21.89
CA CYS A 259 20.28 7.26 -22.08
C CYS A 259 19.96 8.66 -21.55
N ASP A 260 18.92 8.79 -20.72
CA ASP A 260 18.40 10.05 -20.16
C ASP A 260 17.91 11.05 -21.22
N THR A 261 17.64 10.59 -22.46
CA THR A 261 17.08 11.44 -23.52
C THR A 261 15.57 11.59 -23.31
N PRO A 262 15.06 12.82 -23.11
CA PRO A 262 13.64 13.04 -22.91
C PRO A 262 12.81 12.68 -24.16
N TYR A 263 11.65 12.08 -23.96
CA TYR A 263 10.63 11.91 -24.99
C TYR A 263 9.91 13.25 -25.23
N PRO A 264 10.07 13.87 -26.41
CA PRO A 264 9.52 15.22 -26.68
C PRO A 264 8.00 15.30 -26.49
N GLU A 265 7.28 14.23 -26.84
CA GLU A 265 5.84 14.14 -26.71
C GLU A 265 5.42 14.18 -25.23
N ALA A 266 6.10 13.42 -24.38
CA ALA A 266 5.85 13.40 -22.93
C ALA A 266 6.17 14.77 -22.32
N VAL A 267 7.29 15.37 -22.65
CA VAL A 267 7.68 16.72 -22.16
C VAL A 267 6.66 17.78 -22.59
N SER A 268 6.21 17.75 -23.84
CA SER A 268 5.18 18.67 -24.34
C SER A 268 3.86 18.51 -23.56
N ALA A 269 3.43 17.26 -23.36
CA ALA A 269 2.21 16.96 -22.61
C ALA A 269 2.30 17.44 -21.15
N LEU A 270 3.44 17.21 -20.48
CA LEU A 270 3.66 17.67 -19.11
C LEU A 270 3.62 19.21 -19.00
N ARG A 271 4.24 19.92 -19.93
CA ARG A 271 4.19 21.39 -19.96
C ARG A 271 2.77 21.91 -20.16
N GLN A 272 1.99 21.26 -21.02
CA GLN A 272 0.59 21.62 -21.22
C GLN A 272 -0.22 21.40 -19.95
N LEU A 273 -0.10 20.23 -19.31
CA LEU A 273 -0.78 19.92 -18.05
C LEU A 273 -0.40 20.90 -16.94
N ALA A 274 0.88 21.24 -16.81
CA ALA A 274 1.35 22.20 -15.80
C ALA A 274 0.71 23.59 -15.98
N GLY A 275 0.43 23.99 -17.22
CA GLY A 275 -0.29 25.23 -17.52
C GLY A 275 -1.79 25.18 -17.20
N GLU A 276 -2.39 24.00 -17.20
CA GLU A 276 -3.84 23.80 -17.00
C GLU A 276 -4.23 23.52 -15.55
N ILE A 277 -3.34 22.96 -14.73
CA ILE A 277 -3.67 22.33 -13.46
C ILE A 277 -4.40 23.26 -12.48
N TYR A 278 -4.01 24.54 -12.42
CA TYR A 278 -4.64 25.51 -11.51
C TYR A 278 -5.87 26.22 -12.10
N SER A 279 -6.13 26.09 -13.40
CA SER A 279 -7.29 26.66 -14.04
C SER A 279 -8.46 25.67 -14.19
N THR A 280 -8.17 24.38 -14.04
CA THR A 280 -9.17 23.30 -14.20
C THR A 280 -9.83 22.91 -12.87
N ARG A 281 -9.25 23.27 -11.72
CA ARG A 281 -9.73 22.88 -10.40
C ARG A 281 -10.28 24.06 -9.59
#